data_d2b6b897c683517f607681164220eef4
#
_entry.id   d2b6b897c683517f607681164220eef4
#
_cell.length_a   1.000
_cell.length_b   1.000
_cell.length_c   1.000
_cell.angle_alpha   90.00
_cell.angle_beta   90.00
_cell.angle_gamma   90.00
#
_symmetry.space_group_name_H-M   'P 1'
#
loop_
_entity.id
_entity.type
_entity.pdbx_description
1 polymer ?
#
loop_
_entity_poly.entity_id
_entity_poly.type
_entity_poly.pdbx_seq_one_letter_code
_entity_poly.pdbx_strand_id
1 'polypeptide(L)'
;MLDHSGFVVTDLDKARRFYDAIAKPLDLMTADNGPDAFLLGKGPTEYPYLWIGRLIPSYWVEGSRPGINQMHIAFSAKSKVMVDAFYATALEAGGKDNGPPGPRKGAG
;
A
#
# COMPACT_ATOMS: atom_id res chain seq x y z
N MET A 1 18.16 6.73 2.41
CA MET A 1 16.74 6.66 2.80
C MET A 1 15.84 6.75 1.59
N LEU A 2 14.73 6.05 1.62
CA LEU A 2 13.78 6.10 0.51
C LEU A 2 13.05 7.44 0.46
N ASP A 3 12.99 7.99 -0.73
CA ASP A 3 12.09 9.11 -1.04
C ASP A 3 10.69 8.57 -1.31
N HIS A 4 10.59 7.61 -2.21
CA HIS A 4 9.32 6.94 -2.51
C HIS A 4 9.58 5.57 -3.14
N SER A 5 8.54 4.76 -3.15
CA SER A 5 8.49 3.49 -3.87
C SER A 5 7.14 3.40 -4.57
N GLY A 6 6.97 2.44 -5.44
CA GLY A 6 5.70 2.34 -6.16
C GLY A 6 5.44 1.00 -6.78
N PHE A 7 4.19 0.78 -7.12
CA PHE A 7 3.77 -0.41 -7.85
C PHE A 7 2.55 -0.11 -8.71
N VAL A 8 2.25 -1.05 -9.59
CA VAL A 8 1.17 -0.91 -10.56
C VAL A 8 0.05 -1.89 -10.22
N VAL A 9 -1.18 -1.42 -10.35
CA VAL A 9 -2.39 -2.22 -10.12
C VAL A 9 -3.24 -2.26 -11.39
N THR A 10 -4.10 -3.26 -11.49
CA THR A 10 -5.00 -3.41 -12.64
C THR A 10 -6.26 -2.56 -12.51
N ASP A 11 -6.76 -2.36 -11.30
CA ASP A 11 -7.98 -1.63 -11.02
C ASP A 11 -7.66 -0.51 -10.02
N LEU A 12 -7.45 0.68 -10.56
CA LEU A 12 -7.03 1.83 -9.75
C LEU A 12 -8.11 2.26 -8.75
N ASP A 13 -9.38 2.23 -9.15
CA ASP A 13 -10.47 2.64 -8.27
C ASP A 13 -10.62 1.69 -7.09
N LYS A 14 -10.50 0.40 -7.34
CA LYS A 14 -10.52 -0.61 -6.28
C LYS A 14 -9.34 -0.45 -5.34
N ALA A 15 -8.15 -0.23 -5.89
CA ALA A 15 -6.95 0.02 -5.10
C ALA A 15 -7.11 1.29 -4.26
N ARG A 16 -7.67 2.36 -4.85
CA ARG A 16 -7.88 3.61 -4.11
C ARG A 16 -8.80 3.40 -2.91
N ARG A 17 -9.90 2.67 -3.09
CA ARG A 17 -10.81 2.38 -1.98
C ARG A 17 -10.12 1.60 -0.86
N PHE A 18 -9.31 0.62 -1.24
CA PHE A 18 -8.55 -0.17 -0.26
C PHE A 18 -7.58 0.69 0.53
N TYR A 19 -6.75 1.46 -0.18
CA TYR A 19 -5.72 2.28 0.47
C TYR A 19 -6.30 3.47 1.22
N ASP A 20 -7.40 4.05 0.77
CA ASP A 20 -8.12 5.05 1.55
C ASP A 20 -8.57 4.48 2.90
N ALA A 21 -9.06 3.25 2.90
CA ALA A 21 -9.52 2.60 4.12
C ALA A 21 -8.38 2.32 5.10
N ILE A 22 -7.30 1.69 4.64
CA ILE A 22 -6.19 1.32 5.53
C ILE A 22 -5.32 2.50 5.96
N ALA A 23 -5.39 3.60 5.24
CA ALA A 23 -4.66 4.81 5.61
C ALA A 23 -5.08 5.34 6.97
N LYS A 24 -6.37 5.26 7.28
CA LYS A 24 -6.93 5.81 8.52
C LYS A 24 -6.29 5.22 9.79
N PRO A 25 -6.28 3.90 10.00
CA PRO A 25 -5.65 3.35 11.20
C PRO A 25 -4.13 3.54 11.25
N LEU A 26 -3.50 3.90 10.12
CA LEU A 26 -2.06 4.15 10.07
C LEU A 26 -1.70 5.64 10.19
N ASP A 27 -2.68 6.52 10.36
CA ASP A 27 -2.49 7.98 10.34
C ASP A 27 -1.84 8.45 9.04
N LEU A 28 -2.22 7.83 7.94
CA LEU A 28 -1.79 8.20 6.60
C LEU A 28 -2.96 8.78 5.83
N MET A 29 -2.65 9.31 4.66
CA MET A 29 -3.65 9.83 3.73
C MET A 29 -3.26 9.50 2.30
N THR A 30 -4.23 9.54 1.41
CA THR A 30 -3.98 9.42 -0.02
C THR A 30 -4.17 10.78 -0.68
N ALA A 31 -3.49 10.96 -1.82
CA ALA A 31 -3.61 12.18 -2.61
C ALA A 31 -3.55 11.84 -4.09
N ASP A 32 -4.29 12.58 -4.89
CA ASP A 32 -4.27 12.39 -6.34
C ASP A 32 -2.89 12.67 -6.91
N ASN A 33 -2.50 11.90 -7.92
CA ASN A 33 -1.28 12.12 -8.68
C ASN A 33 -1.62 11.96 -10.17
N GLY A 34 -2.42 12.91 -10.68
CA GLY A 34 -2.96 12.82 -12.02
C GLY A 34 -4.10 11.81 -12.12
N PRO A 35 -4.59 11.53 -13.35
CA PRO A 35 -5.74 10.63 -13.52
C PRO A 35 -5.39 9.14 -13.38
N ASP A 36 -4.09 8.79 -13.38
CA ASP A 36 -3.65 7.41 -13.49
C ASP A 36 -2.92 6.88 -12.25
N ALA A 37 -2.85 7.66 -11.18
CA ALA A 37 -2.13 7.28 -9.97
C ALA A 37 -2.60 8.05 -8.76
N PHE A 38 -2.24 7.54 -7.58
CA PHE A 38 -2.37 8.27 -6.33
C PHE A 38 -1.17 7.96 -5.44
N LEU A 39 -0.99 8.78 -4.42
CA LEU A 39 0.08 8.63 -3.44
C LEU A 39 -0.52 8.26 -2.08
N LEU A 40 0.22 7.48 -1.32
CA LEU A 40 -0.12 7.15 0.07
C LEU A 40 1.05 7.58 0.95
N GLY A 41 0.79 8.42 1.94
CA GLY A 41 1.83 8.90 2.83
C GLY A 41 1.25 9.75 3.96
N LYS A 42 2.12 10.44 4.67
CA LYS A 42 1.71 11.30 5.79
C LYS A 42 1.06 12.59 5.36
N GLY A 43 1.32 13.01 4.13
CA GLY A 43 0.75 14.21 3.56
C GLY A 43 1.07 14.28 2.08
N PRO A 44 0.46 15.23 1.35
CA PRO A 44 0.56 15.26 -0.13
C PRO A 44 1.97 15.53 -0.65
N THR A 45 2.84 16.12 0.17
CA THR A 45 4.21 16.47 -0.24
C THR A 45 5.27 15.91 0.70
N GLU A 46 4.89 15.02 1.62
CA GLU A 46 5.83 14.47 2.60
C GLU A 46 6.47 13.18 2.11
N TYR A 47 7.72 13.00 2.46
CA TYR A 47 8.49 11.79 2.16
C TYR A 47 8.65 10.93 3.41
N PRO A 48 8.80 9.62 3.29
CA PRO A 48 8.62 8.84 2.08
C PRO A 48 7.14 8.64 1.75
N TYR A 49 6.84 8.37 0.48
CA TYR A 49 5.48 8.03 0.08
C TYR A 49 5.48 6.81 -0.83
N LEU A 50 4.30 6.22 -0.99
CA LEU A 50 4.07 5.09 -1.89
C LEU A 50 3.27 5.59 -3.09
N TRP A 51 3.77 5.32 -4.30
CA TRP A 51 3.08 5.64 -5.55
C TRP A 51 2.33 4.41 -6.03
N ILE A 52 1.04 4.56 -6.32
CA ILE A 52 0.20 3.46 -6.82
C ILE A 52 -0.47 3.93 -8.09
N GLY A 53 -0.20 3.24 -9.19
CA GLY A 53 -0.67 3.66 -10.50
C GLY A 53 -1.18 2.50 -11.35
N ARG A 54 -1.78 2.83 -12.49
CA ARG A 54 -2.33 1.84 -13.43
C ARG A 54 -1.58 1.71 -14.74
N LEU A 55 -0.71 2.67 -15.07
CA LEU A 55 0.04 2.62 -16.33
C LEU A 55 1.32 1.82 -16.15
N ILE A 56 1.60 0.97 -17.13
CA ILE A 56 2.81 0.15 -17.11
C ILE A 56 4.02 1.03 -17.42
N PRO A 57 5.01 1.08 -16.53
CA PRO A 57 6.22 1.85 -16.80
C PRO A 57 6.99 1.31 -18.01
N SER A 58 7.59 2.22 -18.78
CA SER A 58 8.34 1.85 -19.98
C SER A 58 9.57 0.99 -19.70
N TYR A 59 10.10 1.05 -18.46
CA TYR A 59 11.29 0.30 -18.07
C TYR A 59 10.98 -1.13 -17.61
N TRP A 60 9.72 -1.53 -17.57
CA TRP A 60 9.37 -2.91 -17.18
C TRP A 60 9.88 -3.91 -18.19
N VAL A 61 10.33 -5.06 -17.68
CA VAL A 61 10.77 -6.17 -18.51
C VAL A 61 9.56 -6.73 -19.25
N GLU A 62 9.76 -7.08 -20.51
CA GLU A 62 8.71 -7.69 -21.34
C GLU A 62 8.12 -8.92 -20.64
N GLY A 63 6.81 -9.03 -20.67
CA GLY A 63 6.07 -10.10 -20.00
C GLY A 63 5.68 -9.78 -18.57
N SER A 64 6.17 -8.71 -17.99
CA SER A 64 5.76 -8.28 -16.66
C SER A 64 4.34 -7.72 -16.70
N ARG A 65 3.59 -7.96 -15.63
CA ARG A 65 2.24 -7.43 -15.48
C ARG A 65 1.91 -7.25 -14.01
N PRO A 66 0.93 -6.40 -13.66
CA PRO A 66 0.53 -6.22 -12.27
C PRO A 66 0.12 -7.55 -11.63
N GLY A 67 0.51 -7.75 -10.39
CA GLY A 67 0.14 -8.92 -9.61
C GLY A 67 1.06 -10.12 -9.73
N ILE A 68 1.98 -10.14 -10.69
CA ILE A 68 2.93 -11.24 -10.80
C ILE A 68 4.26 -10.96 -10.10
N ASN A 69 4.54 -9.69 -9.85
CA ASN A 69 5.75 -9.33 -9.11
C ASN A 69 5.51 -9.54 -7.62
N GLN A 70 6.44 -10.25 -6.99
CA GLN A 70 6.36 -10.47 -5.56
C GLN A 70 6.92 -9.25 -4.84
N MET A 71 6.08 -8.61 -4.06
CA MET A 71 6.43 -7.40 -3.31
C MET A 71 6.19 -7.63 -1.84
N HIS A 72 7.08 -7.06 -1.04
CA HIS A 72 6.90 -7.01 0.40
C HIS A 72 6.98 -5.55 0.83
N ILE A 73 5.86 -5.03 1.32
CA ILE A 73 5.78 -3.67 1.81
C ILE A 73 5.27 -3.72 3.24
N ALA A 74 5.97 -3.06 4.14
CA ALA A 74 5.58 -3.00 5.54
C ALA A 74 5.37 -1.55 5.94
N PHE A 75 4.25 -1.30 6.59
CA PHE A 75 3.95 0.00 7.17
C PHE A 75 4.29 -0.03 8.65
N SER A 76 4.88 1.04 9.16
CA SER A 76 5.13 1.14 10.58
C SER A 76 3.85 1.56 11.31
N ALA A 77 3.66 0.99 12.49
CA ALA A 77 2.57 1.33 13.38
C ALA A 77 3.14 1.58 14.77
N LYS A 78 2.57 2.53 15.49
CA LYS A 78 3.11 2.97 16.78
C LYS A 78 2.70 2.09 17.94
N SER A 79 1.70 1.24 17.78
CA SER A 79 1.16 0.44 18.86
C SER A 79 0.51 -0.83 18.34
N LYS A 80 0.33 -1.79 19.24
CA LYS A 80 -0.42 -3.01 18.93
C LYS A 80 -1.86 -2.69 18.53
N VAL A 81 -2.46 -1.68 19.15
CA VAL A 81 -3.83 -1.25 18.79
C VAL A 81 -3.91 -0.82 17.33
N MET A 82 -2.92 -0.05 16.84
CA MET A 82 -2.88 0.34 15.45
C MET A 82 -2.68 -0.85 14.51
N VAL A 83 -1.86 -1.81 14.90
CA VAL A 83 -1.65 -3.04 14.12
C VAL A 83 -2.95 -3.82 14.00
N ASP A 84 -3.65 -4.01 15.10
CA ASP A 84 -4.92 -4.74 15.12
C ASP A 84 -5.99 -4.02 14.30
N ALA A 85 -6.07 -2.70 14.40
CA ALA A 85 -7.01 -1.89 13.62
C ALA A 85 -6.70 -1.95 12.13
N PHE A 86 -5.43 -1.88 11.76
CA PHE A 86 -5.01 -2.02 10.37
C PHE A 86 -5.43 -3.38 9.81
N TYR A 87 -5.17 -4.46 10.53
CA TYR A 87 -5.52 -5.81 10.12
C TYR A 87 -7.03 -5.94 9.86
N ALA A 88 -7.84 -5.52 10.82
CA ALA A 88 -9.30 -5.60 10.70
C ALA A 88 -9.80 -4.76 9.52
N THR A 89 -9.31 -3.54 9.39
CA THR A 89 -9.70 -2.64 8.30
C THR A 89 -9.30 -3.19 6.94
N ALA A 90 -8.10 -3.75 6.83
CA ALA A 90 -7.62 -4.33 5.58
C ALA A 90 -8.49 -5.50 5.12
N LEU A 91 -8.92 -6.36 6.03
CA LEU A 91 -9.82 -7.46 5.70
C LEU A 91 -11.18 -6.95 5.24
N GLU A 92 -11.75 -5.96 5.94
CA GLU A 92 -13.02 -5.35 5.53
C GLU A 92 -12.93 -4.69 4.16
N ALA A 93 -11.80 -4.11 3.83
CA ALA A 93 -11.58 -3.40 2.56
C ALA A 93 -11.19 -4.34 1.42
N GLY A 94 -11.17 -5.64 1.63
CA GLY A 94 -10.92 -6.62 0.57
C GLY A 94 -9.59 -7.32 0.60
N GLY A 95 -8.78 -7.07 1.61
CA GLY A 95 -7.51 -7.79 1.80
C GLY A 95 -7.74 -9.26 2.10
N LYS A 96 -6.81 -10.10 1.70
CA LYS A 96 -6.85 -11.54 2.00
C LYS A 96 -6.07 -11.80 3.28
N ASP A 97 -6.66 -12.59 4.17
CA ASP A 97 -6.03 -12.97 5.42
C ASP A 97 -4.85 -13.90 5.16
N ASN A 98 -3.68 -13.50 5.66
CA ASN A 98 -2.46 -14.29 5.58
C ASN A 98 -1.87 -14.50 6.99
N GLY A 99 -2.72 -14.56 7.98
CA GLY A 99 -2.36 -14.77 9.36
C GLY A 99 -2.67 -13.56 10.25
N PRO A 100 -3.10 -13.80 11.50
CA PRO A 100 -3.45 -12.73 12.42
C PRO A 100 -2.22 -11.95 12.89
N PRO A 101 -2.44 -10.73 13.43
CA PRO A 101 -1.36 -9.97 14.04
C PRO A 101 -0.71 -10.72 15.20
N GLY A 102 0.56 -10.51 15.37
CA GLY A 102 1.31 -11.12 16.45
C GLY A 102 2.77 -11.29 16.09
N PRO A 103 3.59 -11.74 17.04
CA PRO A 103 5.00 -11.98 16.77
C PRO A 103 5.20 -13.01 15.67
N ARG A 104 6.23 -12.80 14.84
CA ARG A 104 6.61 -13.71 13.77
C ARG A 104 7.99 -14.28 14.07
N LYS A 105 8.07 -15.59 14.03
CA LYS A 105 9.33 -16.28 14.29
C LYS A 105 10.23 -16.18 13.06
N GLY A 106 11.40 -15.58 13.23
CA GLY A 106 12.38 -15.47 12.16
C GLY A 106 12.02 -14.47 11.05
N ALA A 107 10.94 -13.70 11.19
CA ALA A 107 10.55 -12.71 10.22
C ALA A 107 10.89 -11.30 10.69
N GLY A 108 11.35 -10.50 9.78
CA GLY A 108 11.62 -9.10 10.08
C GLY A 108 10.35 -8.28 10.27
#